data_74f00cf7d92e6083fe844d4c4bc8bc7f
#
_entry.id   74f00cf7d92e6083fe844d4c4bc8bc7f
#
_cell.length_a   1.000
_cell.length_b   1.000
_cell.length_c   1.000
_cell.angle_alpha   90.00
_cell.angle_beta   90.00
_cell.angle_gamma   90.00
#
_symmetry.space_group_name_H-M   'P 1'
#
loop_
_entity.id
_entity.type
_entity.pdbx_description
1 polymer ?
#
loop_
_entity_poly.entity_id
_entity_poly.type
_entity_poly.pdbx_seq_one_letter_code
_entity_poly.pdbx_strand_id
1 'polypeptide(L)'
;MTVDVLIPAYRPGEKFARLLSALRRQDTPVRKIIVVNTEEEYWDRRFERMDGLEVHHIKKKDFDHGATRNLLMSLTDADVGVFMTDDAVPADAHLISALLEGFEGEGPSGEEVIAVYARQLPDKDCAPAERFTRGFNYPEESRVKTQSDVESLGIKAYFCSDVCCAYRRELFLEQGGFISRTIFNEDMIFAAGALKAGYAVCYQAKARVVHSHNYGCMQQLRRNFDLGVSQADHPEVFAGLPSEGEGIRLVKETAVWLAGSGRLLGIPGLVVKSGCKYAGYRLGKAYRKLPMWAVRRLTMNDNYWRNGK
;
A
#
# COMPACT_ATOMS: atom_id res chain seq x y z
N MET A 1 -13.04 -4.03 -20.16
CA MET A 1 -12.20 -2.94 -19.60
C MET A 1 -10.76 -3.17 -20.04
N THR A 2 -10.11 -2.14 -20.56
CA THR A 2 -8.66 -2.12 -20.83
C THR A 2 -7.89 -1.86 -19.55
N VAL A 3 -6.70 -2.48 -19.38
CA VAL A 3 -5.92 -2.42 -18.15
C VAL A 3 -4.47 -2.05 -18.44
N ASP A 4 -3.97 -1.04 -17.76
CA ASP A 4 -2.54 -0.72 -17.68
C ASP A 4 -2.03 -0.89 -16.25
N VAL A 5 -0.79 -1.34 -16.09
CA VAL A 5 -0.13 -1.47 -14.78
C VAL A 5 0.83 -0.30 -14.58
N LEU A 6 0.73 0.34 -13.43
CA LEU A 6 1.36 1.62 -13.09
C LEU A 6 2.32 1.41 -11.91
N ILE A 7 3.64 1.55 -12.13
CA ILE A 7 4.64 1.17 -11.14
C ILE A 7 5.57 2.33 -10.82
N PRO A 8 5.51 2.92 -9.61
CA PRO A 8 6.59 3.76 -9.11
C PRO A 8 7.76 2.85 -8.71
N ALA A 9 8.95 3.08 -9.28
CA ALA A 9 10.13 2.26 -9.05
C ALA A 9 11.30 3.07 -8.49
N TYR A 10 12.08 2.43 -7.60
CA TYR A 10 13.33 2.97 -7.10
C TYR A 10 14.36 1.84 -6.91
N ARG A 11 15.44 1.88 -7.69
CA ARG A 11 16.47 0.83 -7.71
C ARG A 11 15.88 -0.56 -8.00
N PRO A 12 15.12 -0.73 -9.08
CA PRO A 12 14.46 -1.99 -9.39
C PRO A 12 15.49 -3.10 -9.58
N GLY A 13 15.21 -4.26 -8.97
CA GLY A 13 16.11 -5.41 -8.95
C GLY A 13 15.43 -6.70 -9.43
N GLU A 14 15.90 -7.86 -8.93
CA GLU A 14 15.39 -9.16 -9.35
C GLU A 14 13.90 -9.39 -9.02
N LYS A 15 13.37 -8.77 -7.96
CA LYS A 15 11.92 -8.83 -7.68
C LYS A 15 11.14 -8.13 -8.77
N PHE A 16 11.61 -6.99 -9.25
CA PHE A 16 11.02 -6.27 -10.36
C PHE A 16 11.04 -7.08 -11.66
N ALA A 17 12.16 -7.76 -11.98
CA ALA A 17 12.22 -8.66 -13.14
C ALA A 17 11.17 -9.78 -13.06
N ARG A 18 10.98 -10.36 -11.86
CA ARG A 18 9.95 -11.39 -11.62
C ARG A 18 8.53 -10.81 -11.75
N LEU A 19 8.30 -9.61 -11.24
CA LEU A 19 7.03 -8.88 -11.38
C LEU A 19 6.68 -8.70 -12.86
N LEU A 20 7.59 -8.14 -13.66
CA LEU A 20 7.37 -7.92 -15.09
C LEU A 20 7.08 -9.25 -15.82
N SER A 21 7.85 -10.30 -15.52
CA SER A 21 7.63 -11.63 -16.10
C SER A 21 6.27 -12.23 -15.70
N ALA A 22 5.81 -12.01 -14.46
CA ALA A 22 4.52 -12.51 -13.99
C ALA A 22 3.34 -11.75 -14.61
N LEU A 23 3.47 -10.44 -14.81
CA LEU A 23 2.45 -9.61 -15.49
C LEU A 23 2.23 -10.04 -16.95
N ARG A 24 3.28 -10.50 -17.64
CA ARG A 24 3.17 -11.03 -19.01
C ARG A 24 2.41 -12.35 -19.12
N ARG A 25 2.27 -13.08 -18.02
CA ARG A 25 1.59 -14.38 -17.96
C ARG A 25 0.20 -14.32 -17.36
N GLN A 26 -0.37 -13.11 -17.23
CA GLN A 26 -1.74 -12.96 -16.74
C GLN A 26 -2.75 -13.47 -17.78
N ASP A 27 -3.84 -14.09 -17.30
CA ASP A 27 -4.96 -14.56 -18.13
C ASP A 27 -5.75 -13.42 -18.79
N THR A 28 -5.78 -12.29 -18.12
CA THR A 28 -6.28 -11.02 -18.69
C THR A 28 -5.09 -10.19 -19.15
N PRO A 29 -5.00 -9.83 -20.43
CA PRO A 29 -3.86 -9.10 -20.97
C PRO A 29 -3.70 -7.73 -20.35
N VAL A 30 -2.47 -7.40 -19.89
CA VAL A 30 -2.04 -6.06 -19.55
C VAL A 30 -1.63 -5.36 -20.85
N ARG A 31 -2.26 -4.24 -21.20
CA ARG A 31 -2.01 -3.49 -22.43
C ARG A 31 -0.63 -2.84 -22.39
N LYS A 32 -0.37 -2.07 -21.33
CA LYS A 32 0.92 -1.42 -21.06
C LYS A 32 1.35 -1.60 -19.61
N ILE A 33 2.65 -1.58 -19.39
CA ILE A 33 3.26 -1.44 -18.07
C ILE A 33 3.99 -0.09 -18.09
N ILE A 34 3.50 0.89 -17.34
CA ILE A 34 4.05 2.24 -17.25
C ILE A 34 4.81 2.38 -15.95
N VAL A 35 6.08 2.75 -16.03
CA VAL A 35 6.99 2.88 -14.89
C VAL A 35 7.46 4.31 -14.74
N VAL A 36 7.32 4.88 -13.56
CA VAL A 36 8.02 6.10 -13.18
C VAL A 36 9.18 5.71 -12.25
N ASN A 37 10.39 5.68 -12.81
CA ASN A 37 11.61 5.32 -12.10
C ASN A 37 12.27 6.56 -11.48
N THR A 38 12.57 6.47 -10.21
CA THR A 38 13.30 7.52 -9.48
C THR A 38 14.80 7.32 -9.64
N GLU A 39 15.49 8.33 -10.19
CA GLU A 39 16.91 8.38 -10.56
C GLU A 39 17.27 7.39 -11.69
N GLU A 40 17.47 7.93 -12.90
CA GLU A 40 17.82 7.16 -14.10
C GLU A 40 19.07 6.30 -13.92
N GLU A 41 20.06 6.76 -13.15
CA GLU A 41 21.30 6.03 -12.87
C GLU A 41 21.11 4.65 -12.23
N TYR A 42 19.95 4.42 -11.56
CA TYR A 42 19.59 3.14 -10.94
C TYR A 42 18.72 2.25 -11.82
N TRP A 43 18.40 2.71 -13.05
CA TRP A 43 17.61 1.92 -13.97
C TRP A 43 18.46 0.90 -14.71
N ASP A 44 18.02 -0.36 -14.73
CA ASP A 44 18.67 -1.41 -15.52
C ASP A 44 18.04 -1.46 -16.91
N ARG A 45 18.80 -1.08 -17.93
CA ARG A 45 18.35 -1.04 -19.34
C ARG A 45 17.93 -2.39 -19.91
N ARG A 46 18.25 -3.51 -19.25
CA ARG A 46 17.72 -4.82 -19.66
C ARG A 46 16.20 -4.88 -19.69
N PHE A 47 15.53 -4.04 -18.86
CA PHE A 47 14.06 -3.96 -18.82
C PHE A 47 13.46 -3.27 -20.05
N GLU A 48 14.17 -2.37 -20.73
CA GLU A 48 13.69 -1.63 -21.92
C GLU A 48 13.43 -2.55 -23.12
N ARG A 49 13.96 -3.77 -23.09
CA ARG A 49 13.73 -4.77 -24.17
C ARG A 49 12.36 -5.45 -24.08
N MET A 50 11.58 -5.08 -23.08
CA MET A 50 10.28 -5.68 -22.86
C MET A 50 9.21 -4.91 -23.63
N ASP A 51 8.50 -5.58 -24.56
CA ASP A 51 7.40 -4.97 -25.31
C ASP A 51 6.29 -4.48 -24.38
N GLY A 52 5.69 -3.31 -24.66
CA GLY A 52 4.64 -2.70 -23.85
C GLY A 52 5.10 -2.16 -22.51
N LEU A 53 6.42 -2.07 -22.27
CA LEU A 53 6.99 -1.34 -21.14
C LEU A 53 7.30 0.09 -21.55
N GLU A 54 6.74 1.05 -20.83
CA GLU A 54 6.98 2.48 -20.98
C GLU A 54 7.65 3.00 -19.69
N VAL A 55 8.78 3.72 -19.81
CA VAL A 55 9.55 4.18 -18.65
C VAL A 55 9.77 5.67 -18.72
N HIS A 56 9.46 6.33 -17.60
CA HIS A 56 9.73 7.75 -17.35
C HIS A 56 10.66 7.88 -16.15
N HIS A 57 11.60 8.83 -16.20
CA HIS A 57 12.54 9.06 -15.11
C HIS A 57 12.25 10.38 -14.40
N ILE A 58 12.27 10.35 -13.06
CA ILE A 58 12.19 11.55 -12.22
C ILE A 58 13.40 11.63 -11.31
N LYS A 59 13.70 12.83 -10.81
CA LYS A 59 14.74 13.01 -9.79
C LYS A 59 14.18 12.69 -8.41
N LYS A 60 15.02 12.20 -7.50
CA LYS A 60 14.62 11.89 -6.13
C LYS A 60 14.00 13.09 -5.40
N LYS A 61 14.45 14.30 -5.70
CA LYS A 61 13.86 15.53 -5.12
C LYS A 61 12.40 15.76 -5.54
N ASP A 62 12.00 15.23 -6.70
CA ASP A 62 10.66 15.41 -7.28
C ASP A 62 9.73 14.24 -6.91
N PHE A 63 10.26 13.20 -6.25
CA PHE A 63 9.46 12.06 -5.82
C PHE A 63 8.55 12.44 -4.66
N ASP A 64 7.28 12.13 -4.84
CA ASP A 64 6.23 12.18 -3.83
C ASP A 64 5.27 11.01 -4.08
N HIS A 65 4.80 10.36 -3.02
CA HIS A 65 3.99 9.14 -3.16
C HIS A 65 2.71 9.37 -3.96
N GLY A 66 1.94 10.40 -3.62
CA GLY A 66 0.71 10.73 -4.32
C GLY A 66 0.96 11.35 -5.70
N ALA A 67 1.83 12.36 -5.79
CA ALA A 67 2.12 13.05 -7.05
C ALA A 67 2.71 12.12 -8.11
N THR A 68 3.60 11.18 -7.72
CA THR A 68 4.19 10.21 -8.65
C THR A 68 3.13 9.23 -9.18
N ARG A 69 2.17 8.81 -8.35
CA ARG A 69 1.05 7.97 -8.81
C ARG A 69 0.06 8.74 -9.67
N ASN A 70 -0.22 10.00 -9.35
CA ASN A 70 -1.04 10.86 -10.21
C ASN A 70 -0.38 11.05 -11.59
N LEU A 71 0.94 11.24 -11.65
CA LEU A 71 1.68 11.26 -12.91
C LEU A 71 1.49 9.95 -13.68
N LEU A 72 1.68 8.78 -13.03
CA LEU A 72 1.44 7.48 -13.64
C LEU A 72 0.02 7.35 -14.21
N MET A 73 -1.00 7.75 -13.45
CA MET A 73 -2.40 7.71 -13.92
C MET A 73 -2.65 8.67 -15.09
N SER A 74 -1.93 9.78 -15.19
CA SER A 74 -2.03 10.72 -16.31
C SER A 74 -1.41 10.20 -17.62
N LEU A 75 -0.48 9.24 -17.54
CA LEU A 75 0.21 8.64 -18.67
C LEU A 75 -0.59 7.48 -19.31
N THR A 76 -1.67 7.03 -18.69
CA THR A 76 -2.55 5.98 -19.22
C THR A 76 -3.87 6.56 -19.71
N ASP A 77 -4.45 5.91 -20.72
CA ASP A 77 -5.81 6.10 -21.23
C ASP A 77 -6.67 4.82 -21.08
N ALA A 78 -6.17 3.82 -20.33
CA ALA A 78 -6.93 2.60 -20.03
C ALA A 78 -8.13 2.87 -19.12
N ASP A 79 -9.16 2.03 -19.19
CA ASP A 79 -10.33 2.10 -18.31
C ASP A 79 -9.94 1.92 -16.84
N VAL A 80 -8.92 1.07 -16.60
CA VAL A 80 -8.42 0.70 -15.26
C VAL A 80 -6.92 0.88 -15.19
N GLY A 81 -6.45 1.66 -14.21
CA GLY A 81 -5.06 1.73 -13.80
C GLY A 81 -4.79 0.84 -12.58
N VAL A 82 -3.85 -0.10 -12.67
CA VAL A 82 -3.45 -0.97 -11.56
C VAL A 82 -2.12 -0.48 -11.01
N PHE A 83 -2.14 0.18 -9.85
CA PHE A 83 -0.91 0.50 -9.14
C PHE A 83 -0.30 -0.75 -8.51
N MET A 84 1.02 -0.89 -8.66
CA MET A 84 1.80 -1.93 -7.97
C MET A 84 3.11 -1.34 -7.47
N THR A 85 3.59 -1.81 -6.31
CA THR A 85 4.99 -1.54 -5.92
C THR A 85 5.94 -2.44 -6.72
N ASP A 86 7.17 -1.98 -6.92
CA ASP A 86 8.20 -2.64 -7.75
C ASP A 86 8.68 -4.00 -7.20
N ASP A 87 8.20 -4.40 -6.04
CA ASP A 87 8.52 -5.66 -5.36
C ASP A 87 7.30 -6.55 -5.05
N ALA A 88 6.11 -6.16 -5.48
CA ALA A 88 4.88 -6.97 -5.34
C ALA A 88 4.70 -7.89 -6.56
N VAL A 89 4.96 -9.18 -6.39
CA VAL A 89 4.90 -10.15 -7.49
C VAL A 89 3.56 -10.87 -7.52
N PRO A 90 2.82 -10.90 -8.67
CA PRO A 90 1.63 -11.73 -8.81
C PRO A 90 1.88 -13.16 -8.35
N ALA A 91 0.99 -13.71 -7.53
CA ALA A 91 1.13 -15.07 -7.00
C ALA A 91 0.80 -16.14 -8.05
N ASP A 92 -0.02 -15.78 -9.03
CA ASP A 92 -0.47 -16.64 -10.13
C ASP A 92 -0.87 -15.81 -11.36
N ALA A 93 -1.48 -16.46 -12.35
CA ALA A 93 -1.91 -15.84 -13.60
C ALA A 93 -3.28 -15.13 -13.52
N HIS A 94 -3.94 -15.11 -12.37
CA HIS A 94 -5.32 -14.63 -12.21
C HIS A 94 -5.41 -13.29 -11.45
N LEU A 95 -4.30 -12.60 -11.23
CA LEU A 95 -4.31 -11.33 -10.48
C LEU A 95 -5.20 -10.29 -11.15
N ILE A 96 -5.01 -10.08 -12.47
CA ILE A 96 -5.71 -9.01 -13.20
C ILE A 96 -7.20 -9.35 -13.35
N SER A 97 -7.55 -10.56 -13.74
CA SER A 97 -8.96 -10.99 -13.84
C SER A 97 -9.69 -10.90 -12.50
N ALA A 98 -9.03 -11.31 -11.40
CA ALA A 98 -9.63 -11.20 -10.07
C ALA A 98 -9.79 -9.74 -9.59
N LEU A 99 -8.86 -8.84 -9.93
CA LEU A 99 -9.05 -7.40 -9.65
C LEU A 99 -10.25 -6.83 -10.41
N LEU A 100 -10.42 -7.21 -11.69
CA LEU A 100 -11.56 -6.77 -12.51
C LEU A 100 -12.88 -7.35 -11.99
N GLU A 101 -12.91 -8.62 -11.55
CA GLU A 101 -14.09 -9.23 -10.88
C GLU A 101 -14.54 -8.40 -9.66
N GLY A 102 -13.59 -7.81 -8.94
CA GLY A 102 -13.89 -6.98 -7.76
C GLY A 102 -14.68 -5.70 -8.08
N PHE A 103 -14.64 -5.21 -9.32
CA PHE A 103 -15.46 -4.07 -9.76
C PHE A 103 -16.91 -4.43 -10.10
N GLU A 104 -17.23 -5.72 -10.22
CA GLU A 104 -18.61 -6.21 -10.42
C GLU A 104 -19.41 -6.22 -9.12
N GLY A 105 -18.71 -6.10 -7.97
CA GLY A 105 -19.35 -5.96 -6.66
C GLY A 105 -20.01 -4.59 -6.48
N GLU A 106 -21.01 -4.56 -5.62
CA GLU A 106 -21.69 -3.33 -5.20
C GLU A 106 -21.72 -3.24 -3.68
N GLY A 107 -21.79 -2.04 -3.15
CA GLY A 107 -22.05 -1.81 -1.73
C GLY A 107 -23.52 -2.16 -1.38
N PRO A 108 -23.85 -2.23 -0.07
CA PRO A 108 -25.20 -2.61 0.40
C PRO A 108 -26.32 -1.72 -0.11
N SER A 109 -26.04 -0.48 -0.49
CA SER A 109 -27.00 0.50 -1.03
C SER A 109 -26.81 0.76 -2.53
N GLY A 110 -26.04 -0.09 -3.23
CA GLY A 110 -25.72 0.07 -4.65
C GLY A 110 -24.54 1.00 -4.92
N GLU A 111 -23.66 1.22 -3.93
CA GLU A 111 -22.46 2.03 -4.11
C GLU A 111 -21.51 1.38 -5.11
N GLU A 112 -21.12 2.13 -6.14
CA GLU A 112 -20.19 1.68 -7.18
C GLU A 112 -18.77 1.50 -6.62
N VAL A 113 -18.11 0.38 -6.97
CA VAL A 113 -16.73 0.13 -6.56
C VAL A 113 -15.78 0.96 -7.42
N ILE A 114 -15.07 1.91 -6.78
CA ILE A 114 -14.07 2.77 -7.42
C ILE A 114 -12.66 2.18 -7.39
N ALA A 115 -12.34 1.39 -6.35
CA ALA A 115 -11.02 0.80 -6.16
C ALA A 115 -11.11 -0.64 -5.65
N VAL A 116 -10.20 -1.49 -6.15
CA VAL A 116 -10.09 -2.91 -5.78
C VAL A 116 -8.65 -3.24 -5.40
N TYR A 117 -8.39 -3.60 -4.13
CA TYR A 117 -7.03 -3.94 -3.71
C TYR A 117 -6.85 -5.43 -3.42
N ALA A 118 -5.63 -5.90 -3.71
CA ALA A 118 -5.27 -7.30 -3.67
C ALA A 118 -4.89 -7.80 -2.28
N ARG A 119 -5.01 -9.12 -2.08
CA ARG A 119 -4.48 -9.86 -0.94
C ARG A 119 -2.96 -9.96 -1.04
N GLN A 120 -2.26 -9.54 0.03
CA GLN A 120 -0.82 -9.68 0.14
C GLN A 120 -0.46 -10.98 0.86
N LEU A 121 0.24 -11.86 0.15
CA LEU A 121 0.77 -13.11 0.69
C LEU A 121 2.20 -12.92 1.19
N PRO A 122 2.60 -13.65 2.25
CA PRO A 122 3.97 -13.62 2.73
C PRO A 122 4.91 -14.34 1.75
N ASP A 123 6.09 -13.76 1.50
CA ASP A 123 7.18 -14.44 0.79
C ASP A 123 7.65 -15.68 1.58
N LYS A 124 8.33 -16.63 0.91
CA LYS A 124 8.88 -17.84 1.53
C LYS A 124 9.82 -17.52 2.69
N ASP A 125 10.58 -16.44 2.58
CA ASP A 125 11.57 -15.97 3.57
C ASP A 125 10.95 -15.14 4.69
N CYS A 126 9.61 -15.01 4.70
CA CYS A 126 8.88 -14.17 5.66
C CYS A 126 8.99 -14.73 7.08
N ALA A 127 9.39 -13.89 8.03
CA ALA A 127 9.47 -14.25 9.44
C ALA A 127 8.09 -14.70 9.97
N PRO A 128 8.03 -15.67 10.92
CA PRO A 128 6.77 -16.23 11.40
C PRO A 128 5.75 -15.20 11.89
N ALA A 129 6.17 -14.21 12.68
CA ALA A 129 5.29 -13.15 13.18
C ALA A 129 4.76 -12.25 12.02
N GLU A 130 5.58 -11.96 11.01
CA GLU A 130 5.13 -11.20 9.83
C GLU A 130 4.17 -12.02 8.97
N ARG A 131 4.40 -13.32 8.83
CA ARG A 131 3.49 -14.26 8.16
C ARG A 131 2.10 -14.24 8.80
N PHE A 132 2.04 -14.30 10.12
CA PHE A 132 0.78 -14.18 10.86
C PHE A 132 0.11 -12.80 10.61
N THR A 133 0.91 -11.72 10.67
CA THR A 133 0.43 -10.35 10.42
C THR A 133 -0.19 -10.21 9.03
N ARG A 134 0.38 -10.86 7.99
CA ARG A 134 -0.21 -10.86 6.65
C ARG A 134 -1.57 -11.55 6.62
N GLY A 135 -1.70 -12.75 7.19
CA GLY A 135 -2.99 -13.44 7.28
C GLY A 135 -4.05 -12.66 8.06
N PHE A 136 -3.64 -11.99 9.15
CA PHE A 136 -4.52 -11.15 9.95
C PHE A 136 -5.05 -9.92 9.20
N ASN A 137 -4.19 -9.25 8.44
CA ASN A 137 -4.58 -8.02 7.70
C ASN A 137 -5.22 -8.31 6.34
N TYR A 138 -4.96 -9.48 5.76
CA TYR A 138 -5.43 -9.89 4.45
C TYR A 138 -6.09 -11.27 4.53
N PRO A 139 -7.32 -11.35 5.07
CA PRO A 139 -8.06 -12.61 5.24
C PRO A 139 -8.39 -13.28 3.90
N GLU A 140 -8.94 -14.50 3.95
CA GLU A 140 -9.29 -15.28 2.76
C GLU A 140 -10.63 -14.87 2.12
N GLU A 141 -11.39 -14.04 2.82
CA GLU A 141 -12.70 -13.59 2.38
C GLU A 141 -12.62 -12.17 1.82
N SER A 142 -13.19 -11.97 0.63
CA SER A 142 -13.33 -10.66 0.00
C SER A 142 -14.38 -9.82 0.73
N ARG A 143 -14.24 -8.49 0.63
CA ARG A 143 -15.19 -7.57 1.26
C ARG A 143 -15.29 -6.26 0.47
N VAL A 144 -16.52 -5.87 0.14
CA VAL A 144 -16.82 -4.50 -0.29
C VAL A 144 -17.04 -3.66 0.96
N LYS A 145 -16.46 -2.48 0.99
CA LYS A 145 -16.51 -1.53 2.10
C LYS A 145 -17.09 -0.21 1.64
N THR A 146 -17.96 0.36 2.45
CA THR A 146 -18.63 1.64 2.21
C THR A 146 -18.49 2.56 3.43
N GLN A 147 -19.04 3.77 3.34
CA GLN A 147 -19.03 4.70 4.47
C GLN A 147 -19.77 4.15 5.70
N SER A 148 -20.80 3.30 5.51
CA SER A 148 -21.52 2.68 6.62
C SER A 148 -20.67 1.70 7.45
N ASP A 149 -19.59 1.16 6.89
CA ASP A 149 -18.67 0.27 7.60
C ASP A 149 -17.77 0.99 8.61
N VAL A 150 -17.67 2.32 8.56
CA VAL A 150 -16.78 3.10 9.44
C VAL A 150 -17.13 2.91 10.91
N GLU A 151 -18.40 2.81 11.25
CA GLU A 151 -18.85 2.59 12.63
C GLU A 151 -18.34 1.25 13.19
N SER A 152 -18.41 0.19 12.38
CA SER A 152 -18.05 -1.17 12.80
C SER A 152 -16.55 -1.49 12.64
N LEU A 153 -15.90 -1.00 11.57
CA LEU A 153 -14.51 -1.29 11.21
C LEU A 153 -13.52 -0.21 11.67
N GLY A 154 -14.01 0.97 12.05
CA GLY A 154 -13.14 2.10 12.36
C GLY A 154 -12.23 2.45 11.18
N ILE A 155 -10.95 2.68 11.47
CA ILE A 155 -9.94 3.03 10.46
C ILE A 155 -9.78 1.97 9.35
N LYS A 156 -10.15 0.71 9.61
CA LYS A 156 -10.06 -0.37 8.60
C LYS A 156 -11.06 -0.20 7.46
N ALA A 157 -12.14 0.55 7.64
CA ALA A 157 -13.04 0.88 6.55
C ALA A 157 -12.30 1.61 5.42
N TYR A 158 -11.39 2.53 5.77
CA TYR A 158 -10.58 3.30 4.82
C TYR A 158 -9.33 2.56 4.33
N PHE A 159 -9.03 1.37 4.88
CA PHE A 159 -7.83 0.64 4.47
C PHE A 159 -7.90 0.28 2.98
N CYS A 160 -6.92 0.76 2.24
CA CYS A 160 -6.63 0.44 0.86
C CYS A 160 -5.11 0.24 0.75
N SER A 161 -4.61 -0.40 -0.28
CA SER A 161 -3.17 -0.62 -0.38
C SER A 161 -2.65 -0.65 -1.81
N ASP A 162 -1.93 0.40 -2.17
CA ASP A 162 -1.25 0.55 -3.47
C ASP A 162 -0.03 -0.35 -3.65
N VAL A 163 0.19 -1.30 -2.74
CA VAL A 163 1.07 -2.44 -3.03
C VAL A 163 0.54 -3.21 -4.25
N CYS A 164 -0.79 -3.33 -4.37
CA CYS A 164 -1.49 -3.74 -5.59
C CYS A 164 -2.95 -3.30 -5.47
N CYS A 165 -3.33 -2.29 -6.23
CA CYS A 165 -4.69 -1.74 -6.23
C CYS A 165 -5.08 -1.26 -7.62
N ALA A 166 -6.23 -1.71 -8.10
CA ALA A 166 -6.86 -1.28 -9.34
C ALA A 166 -7.84 -0.13 -9.07
N TYR A 167 -7.85 0.86 -9.93
CA TYR A 167 -8.75 2.01 -9.87
C TYR A 167 -9.48 2.20 -11.20
N ARG A 168 -10.79 2.46 -11.18
CA ARG A 168 -11.51 3.01 -12.34
C ARG A 168 -10.93 4.38 -12.64
N ARG A 169 -10.25 4.52 -13.79
CA ARG A 169 -9.48 5.74 -14.12
C ARG A 169 -10.34 6.99 -14.13
N GLU A 170 -11.50 6.95 -14.74
CA GLU A 170 -12.41 8.09 -14.83
C GLU A 170 -12.82 8.58 -13.44
N LEU A 171 -13.34 7.68 -12.61
CA LEU A 171 -13.76 8.01 -11.24
C LEU A 171 -12.58 8.47 -10.35
N PHE A 172 -11.40 7.88 -10.54
CA PHE A 172 -10.19 8.32 -9.83
C PHE A 172 -9.84 9.77 -10.14
N LEU A 173 -9.93 10.16 -11.42
CA LEU A 173 -9.66 11.54 -11.87
C LEU A 173 -10.75 12.51 -11.41
N GLU A 174 -12.02 12.12 -11.46
CA GLU A 174 -13.17 12.90 -10.95
C GLU A 174 -13.05 13.18 -9.45
N GLN A 175 -12.53 12.22 -8.68
CA GLN A 175 -12.25 12.40 -7.24
C GLN A 175 -10.97 13.21 -6.97
N GLY A 176 -10.28 13.72 -8.02
CA GLY A 176 -9.08 14.54 -7.90
C GLY A 176 -7.78 13.76 -7.69
N GLY A 177 -7.81 12.44 -7.77
CA GLY A 177 -6.64 11.59 -7.59
C GLY A 177 -6.11 11.55 -6.16
N PHE A 178 -4.86 11.14 -6.01
CA PHE A 178 -4.21 11.12 -4.70
C PHE A 178 -3.79 12.51 -4.24
N ILE A 179 -3.84 12.73 -2.93
CA ILE A 179 -3.27 13.93 -2.33
C ILE A 179 -1.75 13.96 -2.57
N SER A 180 -1.24 15.11 -2.99
CA SER A 180 0.19 15.38 -3.09
C SER A 180 0.73 15.89 -1.76
N ARG A 181 2.05 15.76 -1.55
CA ARG A 181 2.75 16.17 -0.33
C ARG A 181 2.26 15.48 0.94
N THR A 182 1.98 14.18 0.82
CA THR A 182 1.80 13.32 1.99
C THR A 182 3.00 12.41 2.18
N ILE A 183 3.38 12.19 3.44
CA ILE A 183 4.51 11.31 3.76
C ILE A 183 4.11 9.82 3.68
N PHE A 184 2.83 9.52 3.84
CA PHE A 184 2.25 8.18 3.90
C PHE A 184 0.72 8.22 3.76
N ASN A 185 0.06 7.08 3.48
CA ASN A 185 -1.40 6.89 3.46
C ASN A 185 -2.14 7.61 2.32
N GLU A 186 -1.52 7.95 1.22
CA GLU A 186 -2.22 8.54 0.06
C GLU A 186 -3.40 7.68 -0.39
N ASP A 187 -3.23 6.35 -0.36
CA ASP A 187 -4.24 5.35 -0.69
C ASP A 187 -5.43 5.34 0.30
N MET A 188 -5.15 5.40 1.61
CA MET A 188 -6.19 5.45 2.64
C MET A 188 -6.93 6.79 2.65
N ILE A 189 -6.24 7.90 2.38
CA ILE A 189 -6.84 9.24 2.29
C ILE A 189 -7.79 9.30 1.09
N PHE A 190 -7.36 8.76 -0.07
CA PHE A 190 -8.22 8.63 -1.25
C PHE A 190 -9.43 7.75 -0.95
N ALA A 191 -9.23 6.56 -0.38
CA ALA A 191 -10.32 5.67 -0.03
C ALA A 191 -11.34 6.32 0.91
N ALA A 192 -10.87 7.08 1.92
CA ALA A 192 -11.76 7.81 2.83
C ALA A 192 -12.60 8.88 2.10
N GLY A 193 -11.99 9.61 1.16
CA GLY A 193 -12.67 10.58 0.29
C GLY A 193 -13.73 9.89 -0.58
N ALA A 194 -13.36 8.79 -1.23
CA ALA A 194 -14.25 8.01 -2.09
C ALA A 194 -15.47 7.44 -1.33
N LEU A 195 -15.26 6.85 -0.15
CA LEU A 195 -16.36 6.35 0.68
C LEU A 195 -17.30 7.48 1.10
N LYS A 196 -16.79 8.64 1.51
CA LYS A 196 -17.58 9.82 1.86
C LYS A 196 -18.36 10.38 0.65
N ALA A 197 -17.82 10.21 -0.57
CA ALA A 197 -18.51 10.60 -1.81
C ALA A 197 -19.57 9.58 -2.28
N GLY A 198 -19.77 8.46 -1.55
CA GLY A 198 -20.79 7.45 -1.86
C GLY A 198 -20.28 6.31 -2.76
N TYR A 199 -18.99 6.18 -2.94
CA TYR A 199 -18.37 5.03 -3.62
C TYR A 199 -18.05 3.91 -2.62
N ALA A 200 -17.72 2.74 -3.16
CA ALA A 200 -17.23 1.59 -2.41
C ALA A 200 -15.77 1.25 -2.75
N VAL A 201 -15.07 0.60 -1.80
CA VAL A 201 -13.73 0.04 -2.00
C VAL A 201 -13.78 -1.47 -1.73
N CYS A 202 -13.32 -2.27 -2.68
CA CYS A 202 -13.33 -3.73 -2.58
C CYS A 202 -11.96 -4.26 -2.16
N TYR A 203 -11.93 -5.09 -1.14
CA TYR A 203 -10.85 -6.03 -0.88
C TYR A 203 -11.14 -7.32 -1.63
N GLN A 204 -10.28 -7.70 -2.58
CA GLN A 204 -10.45 -8.91 -3.38
C GLN A 204 -9.43 -9.99 -2.95
N ALA A 205 -9.89 -10.97 -2.20
CA ALA A 205 -9.03 -12.02 -1.65
C ALA A 205 -8.48 -12.99 -2.71
N LYS A 206 -9.16 -13.11 -3.86
CA LYS A 206 -8.70 -13.94 -5.00
C LYS A 206 -7.57 -13.25 -5.78
N ALA A 207 -7.51 -11.93 -5.81
CA ALA A 207 -6.41 -11.16 -6.39
C ALA A 207 -5.21 -11.22 -5.44
N ARG A 208 -4.14 -11.92 -5.81
CA ARG A 208 -3.06 -12.28 -4.89
C ARG A 208 -1.70 -11.81 -5.38
N VAL A 209 -0.96 -11.12 -4.49
CA VAL A 209 0.44 -10.76 -4.71
C VAL A 209 1.32 -11.24 -3.56
N VAL A 210 2.54 -11.67 -3.87
CA VAL A 210 3.56 -11.99 -2.87
C VAL A 210 4.32 -10.72 -2.54
N HIS A 211 4.14 -10.23 -1.31
CA HIS A 211 4.79 -9.03 -0.82
C HIS A 211 4.94 -9.08 0.70
N SER A 212 6.16 -9.03 1.18
CA SER A 212 6.46 -8.95 2.62
C SER A 212 7.85 -8.39 2.87
N HIS A 213 8.04 -7.80 4.05
CA HIS A 213 9.31 -7.24 4.49
C HIS A 213 9.66 -7.69 5.89
N ASN A 214 10.87 -8.18 6.09
CA ASN A 214 11.40 -8.53 7.41
C ASN A 214 12.08 -7.33 8.08
N TYR A 215 11.31 -6.26 8.34
CA TYR A 215 11.87 -5.06 8.96
C TYR A 215 12.45 -5.30 10.36
N GLY A 216 13.63 -4.74 10.61
CA GLY A 216 14.23 -4.64 11.94
C GLY A 216 13.53 -3.58 12.81
N CYS A 217 13.86 -3.53 14.10
CA CYS A 217 13.24 -2.61 15.07
C CYS A 217 13.33 -1.13 14.64
N MET A 218 14.49 -0.68 14.17
CA MET A 218 14.67 0.71 13.75
C MET A 218 13.86 1.06 12.49
N GLN A 219 13.78 0.12 11.52
CA GLN A 219 12.95 0.31 10.33
C GLN A 219 11.45 0.36 10.71
N GLN A 220 11.01 -0.50 11.64
CA GLN A 220 9.64 -0.47 12.17
C GLN A 220 9.34 0.84 12.89
N LEU A 221 10.27 1.34 13.71
CA LEU A 221 10.12 2.62 14.37
C LEU A 221 9.94 3.76 13.37
N ARG A 222 10.85 3.86 12.39
CA ARG A 222 10.82 4.92 11.37
C ARG A 222 9.58 4.86 10.49
N ARG A 223 9.19 3.68 10.02
CA ARG A 223 7.98 3.51 9.21
C ARG A 223 6.72 3.94 9.99
N ASN A 224 6.63 3.55 11.25
CA ASN A 224 5.48 3.93 12.08
C ASN A 224 5.55 5.40 12.53
N PHE A 225 6.74 6.01 12.58
CA PHE A 225 6.88 7.45 12.74
C PHE A 225 6.23 8.19 11.56
N ASP A 226 6.54 7.81 10.33
CA ASP A 226 5.96 8.41 9.13
C ASP A 226 4.44 8.18 9.05
N LEU A 227 3.95 7.00 9.46
CA LEU A 227 2.53 6.73 9.62
C LEU A 227 1.86 7.67 10.63
N GLY A 228 2.49 7.87 11.79
CA GLY A 228 2.01 8.80 12.81
C GLY A 228 1.98 10.26 12.36
N VAL A 229 2.99 10.69 11.62
CA VAL A 229 3.05 12.02 10.97
C VAL A 229 1.88 12.20 10.02
N SER A 230 1.68 11.26 9.09
CA SER A 230 0.58 11.32 8.12
C SER A 230 -0.78 11.44 8.82
N GLN A 231 -1.04 10.63 9.84
CA GLN A 231 -2.30 10.71 10.58
C GLN A 231 -2.46 11.99 11.41
N ALA A 232 -1.36 12.63 11.82
CA ALA A 232 -1.41 13.91 12.53
C ALA A 232 -1.65 15.08 11.57
N ASP A 233 -1.24 14.94 10.32
CA ASP A 233 -1.41 15.97 9.30
C ASP A 233 -2.79 15.91 8.62
N HIS A 234 -3.48 14.76 8.70
CA HIS A 234 -4.80 14.52 8.10
C HIS A 234 -5.87 14.18 9.14
N PRO A 235 -6.16 15.11 10.10
CA PRO A 235 -7.18 14.88 11.13
C PRO A 235 -8.58 14.73 10.54
N GLU A 236 -8.87 15.32 9.37
CA GLU A 236 -10.15 15.20 8.65
C GLU A 236 -10.48 13.77 8.23
N VAL A 237 -9.46 12.91 8.16
CA VAL A 237 -9.60 11.48 7.84
C VAL A 237 -9.50 10.61 9.09
N PHE A 238 -8.51 10.90 9.96
CA PHE A 238 -8.07 9.98 11.01
C PHE A 238 -8.52 10.38 12.43
N ALA A 239 -9.07 11.59 12.63
CA ALA A 239 -9.55 11.99 13.96
C ALA A 239 -10.78 11.15 14.37
N GLY A 240 -10.78 10.71 15.63
CA GLY A 240 -11.89 9.89 16.16
C GLY A 240 -11.86 8.41 15.75
N LEU A 241 -10.88 7.98 14.93
CA LEU A 241 -10.72 6.60 14.49
C LEU A 241 -9.45 5.97 15.13
N PRO A 242 -9.53 5.43 16.34
CA PRO A 242 -8.36 4.87 17.02
C PRO A 242 -7.86 3.61 16.31
N SER A 243 -6.56 3.57 16.00
CA SER A 243 -5.88 2.41 15.41
C SER A 243 -5.15 1.56 16.46
N GLU A 244 -4.99 2.05 17.68
CA GLU A 244 -4.16 1.42 18.72
C GLU A 244 -4.76 0.08 19.21
N GLY A 245 -6.09 -0.01 19.34
CA GLY A 245 -6.79 -1.24 19.75
C GLY A 245 -6.52 -2.42 18.81
N GLU A 246 -6.55 -2.17 17.51
CA GLU A 246 -6.24 -3.20 16.50
C GLU A 246 -4.78 -3.65 16.56
N GLY A 247 -3.86 -2.71 16.80
CA GLY A 247 -2.45 -3.04 16.99
C GLY A 247 -2.21 -3.96 18.21
N ILE A 248 -2.88 -3.67 19.32
CA ILE A 248 -2.81 -4.50 20.55
C ILE A 248 -3.41 -5.89 20.30
N ARG A 249 -4.55 -5.96 19.61
CA ARG A 249 -5.19 -7.23 19.25
C ARG A 249 -4.26 -8.07 18.37
N LEU A 250 -3.68 -7.51 17.34
CA LEU A 250 -2.72 -8.19 16.47
C LEU A 250 -1.53 -8.77 17.27
N VAL A 251 -0.96 -8.00 18.20
CA VAL A 251 0.18 -8.47 19.01
C VAL A 251 -0.23 -9.65 19.90
N LYS A 252 -1.38 -9.57 20.56
CA LYS A 252 -1.90 -10.66 21.40
C LYS A 252 -2.15 -11.92 20.59
N GLU A 253 -2.86 -11.83 19.48
CA GLU A 253 -3.15 -12.97 18.62
C GLU A 253 -1.89 -13.58 17.99
N THR A 254 -0.90 -12.73 17.61
CA THR A 254 0.40 -13.21 17.12
C THR A 254 1.15 -13.98 18.21
N ALA A 255 1.13 -13.50 19.46
CA ALA A 255 1.79 -14.17 20.58
C ALA A 255 1.14 -15.54 20.86
N VAL A 256 -0.19 -15.61 20.88
CA VAL A 256 -0.94 -16.87 21.05
C VAL A 256 -0.60 -17.85 19.93
N TRP A 257 -0.60 -17.40 18.69
CA TRP A 257 -0.25 -18.24 17.53
C TRP A 257 1.20 -18.74 17.59
N LEU A 258 2.17 -17.89 17.95
CA LEU A 258 3.56 -18.30 18.15
C LEU A 258 3.69 -19.37 19.25
N ALA A 259 2.99 -19.20 20.36
CA ALA A 259 2.99 -20.17 21.46
C ALA A 259 2.38 -21.51 20.99
N GLY A 260 1.22 -21.49 20.37
CA GLY A 260 0.53 -22.70 19.87
C GLY A 260 1.28 -23.42 18.75
N SER A 261 2.14 -22.70 18.00
CA SER A 261 2.99 -23.30 16.94
C SER A 261 4.39 -23.72 17.43
N GLY A 262 4.64 -23.74 18.74
CA GLY A 262 5.93 -24.13 19.33
C GLY A 262 7.08 -23.11 19.14
N ARG A 263 6.76 -21.86 18.76
CA ARG A 263 7.74 -20.80 18.45
C ARG A 263 7.87 -19.77 19.58
N LEU A 264 7.88 -20.23 20.86
CA LEU A 264 7.94 -19.37 22.04
C LEU A 264 9.11 -18.37 22.03
N LEU A 265 10.27 -18.77 21.49
CA LEU A 265 11.46 -17.91 21.36
C LEU A 265 11.22 -16.69 20.44
N GLY A 266 10.17 -16.70 19.64
CA GLY A 266 9.78 -15.55 18.80
C GLY A 266 9.04 -14.45 19.56
N ILE A 267 8.48 -14.74 20.74
CA ILE A 267 7.64 -13.78 21.50
C ILE A 267 8.44 -12.57 22.00
N PRO A 268 9.64 -12.70 22.60
CA PRO A 268 10.44 -11.53 22.97
C PRO A 268 10.72 -10.60 21.79
N GLY A 269 11.08 -11.16 20.64
CA GLY A 269 11.29 -10.38 19.42
C GLY A 269 10.02 -9.67 18.92
N LEU A 270 8.85 -10.31 19.02
CA LEU A 270 7.54 -9.69 18.71
C LEU A 270 7.29 -8.49 19.64
N VAL A 271 7.49 -8.64 20.95
CA VAL A 271 7.26 -7.57 21.93
C VAL A 271 8.17 -6.37 21.64
N VAL A 272 9.47 -6.58 21.44
CA VAL A 272 10.43 -5.52 21.15
C VAL A 272 10.07 -4.79 19.85
N LYS A 273 9.77 -5.53 18.77
CA LYS A 273 9.37 -4.92 17.49
C LYS A 273 8.05 -4.14 17.61
N SER A 274 7.09 -4.65 18.38
CA SER A 274 5.82 -3.97 18.61
C SER A 274 5.99 -2.69 19.45
N GLY A 275 6.89 -2.73 20.45
CA GLY A 275 7.30 -1.54 21.18
C GLY A 275 7.93 -0.47 20.27
N CYS A 276 8.79 -0.88 19.34
CA CYS A 276 9.37 0.04 18.33
C CYS A 276 8.30 0.64 17.42
N LYS A 277 7.32 -0.17 16.96
CA LYS A 277 6.18 0.32 16.16
C LYS A 277 5.38 1.38 16.95
N TYR A 278 5.01 1.05 18.17
CA TYR A 278 4.22 1.96 19.02
C TYR A 278 4.97 3.25 19.35
N ALA A 279 6.24 3.15 19.73
CA ALA A 279 7.08 4.33 20.00
C ALA A 279 7.20 5.22 18.76
N GLY A 280 7.47 4.64 17.59
CA GLY A 280 7.52 5.38 16.33
C GLY A 280 6.20 6.11 16.06
N TYR A 281 5.08 5.40 16.13
CA TYR A 281 3.75 5.97 15.92
C TYR A 281 3.45 7.15 16.87
N ARG A 282 3.69 6.99 18.18
CA ARG A 282 3.46 8.06 19.17
C ARG A 282 4.36 9.27 18.94
N LEU A 283 5.63 9.06 18.59
CA LEU A 283 6.54 10.14 18.22
C LEU A 283 6.09 10.83 16.94
N GLY A 284 5.63 10.07 15.94
CA GLY A 284 5.07 10.63 14.70
C GLY A 284 3.83 11.48 14.95
N LYS A 285 2.88 11.00 15.77
CA LYS A 285 1.70 11.81 16.17
C LYS A 285 2.09 13.11 16.89
N ALA A 286 3.23 13.14 17.55
CA ALA A 286 3.73 14.30 18.31
C ALA A 286 4.85 15.05 17.57
N TYR A 287 5.11 14.78 16.29
CA TYR A 287 6.29 15.27 15.57
C TYR A 287 6.46 16.80 15.60
N ARG A 288 5.37 17.56 15.65
CA ARG A 288 5.38 19.03 15.74
C ARG A 288 6.03 19.57 17.02
N LYS A 289 6.18 18.71 18.05
CA LYS A 289 6.88 19.02 19.31
C LYS A 289 8.37 18.64 19.28
N LEU A 290 8.83 17.99 18.20
CA LEU A 290 10.20 17.51 18.07
C LEU A 290 11.05 18.52 17.28
N PRO A 291 12.33 18.69 17.62
CA PRO A 291 13.24 19.48 16.80
C PRO A 291 13.47 18.79 15.45
N MET A 292 13.67 19.56 14.37
CA MET A 292 13.77 19.06 13.00
C MET A 292 14.88 18.00 12.82
N TRP A 293 16.02 18.14 13.53
CA TRP A 293 17.07 17.12 13.48
C TRP A 293 16.60 15.73 13.95
N ALA A 294 15.73 15.69 14.97
CA ALA A 294 15.15 14.44 15.47
C ALA A 294 14.11 13.87 14.50
N VAL A 295 13.25 14.71 13.93
CA VAL A 295 12.29 14.34 12.89
C VAL A 295 13.00 13.66 11.72
N ARG A 296 14.06 14.30 11.19
CA ARG A 296 14.84 13.78 10.06
C ARG A 296 15.58 12.47 10.37
N ARG A 297 15.91 12.21 11.63
CA ARG A 297 16.52 10.95 12.06
C ARG A 297 15.51 9.82 12.23
N LEU A 298 14.27 10.19 12.56
CA LEU A 298 13.18 9.24 12.83
C LEU A 298 12.37 8.86 11.57
N THR A 299 12.43 9.64 10.51
CA THR A 299 11.71 9.36 9.25
C THR A 299 12.43 8.31 8.39
N MET A 300 11.69 7.61 7.53
CA MET A 300 12.24 6.89 6.37
C MET A 300 12.30 7.76 5.12
N ASN A 301 11.54 8.86 5.08
CA ASN A 301 11.42 9.74 3.93
C ASN A 301 12.00 11.14 4.23
N ASP A 302 13.35 11.24 4.32
CA ASP A 302 14.04 12.52 4.55
C ASP A 302 13.75 13.56 3.45
N ASN A 303 13.46 13.10 2.22
CA ASN A 303 13.16 13.97 1.09
C ASN A 303 11.88 14.79 1.31
N TYR A 304 10.86 14.20 1.92
CA TYR A 304 9.62 14.89 2.31
C TYR A 304 9.90 16.15 3.15
N TRP A 305 10.87 16.06 4.07
CA TRP A 305 11.24 17.14 4.98
C TRP A 305 12.20 18.18 4.37
N ARG A 306 12.91 17.83 3.30
CA ARG A 306 13.83 18.77 2.60
C ARG A 306 13.09 19.70 1.65
N ASN A 307 12.02 19.25 1.04
CA ASN A 307 11.27 19.98 0.02
C ASN A 307 10.21 20.93 0.60
N GLY A 308 10.27 21.19 1.88
CA GLY A 308 9.58 22.28 2.56
C GLY A 308 8.23 21.91 3.17
N LYS A 309 8.24 21.82 4.48
CA LYS A 309 7.21 22.43 5.31
C LYS A 309 7.68 23.80 5.75
#